data_90b2bc4349bc73183a57681eb22cc238
#
_entry.id   90b2bc4349bc73183a57681eb22cc238
#
_cell.length_a   1.000
_cell.length_b   1.000
_cell.length_c   1.000
_cell.angle_alpha   90.00
_cell.angle_beta   90.00
_cell.angle_gamma   90.00
#
_symmetry.space_group_name_H-M   'P 1'
#
loop_
_entity.id
_entity.type
_entity.pdbx_description
1 polymer ?
#
loop_
_entity_poly.entity_id
_entity_poly.type
_entity_poly.pdbx_seq_one_letter_code
_entity_poly.pdbx_strand_id
1 'polypeptide(L)'
;MPNALKLIERRIIKPRLRRLKRWRYVTYGHIHVHYKDHLDGGGRTSGLNYLPFLRDLNLPRQQRVFEWCAGPGFIGFALLGHGFCDTLCVADINPEAIAACRRTVANNGLANKVAIYHSDNLDSIAPSEQWDLVVGNPPHFADSAPGELRFHDEDWNLHRRFFKTVARFLKPGGIIVLLENNCGSTAETFRGMIDEAGLSIIFVRGCEGRRTPYTRIYYIGIMRKGETPPAWIHLGNRGGAVL
;
A
#
# COMPACT_ATOMS: atom_id res chain seq x y z
N MET A 1 25.36 38.80 -16.64
CA MET A 1 24.74 37.88 -15.67
C MET A 1 23.52 37.04 -16.12
N PRO A 2 22.80 37.33 -17.23
CA PRO A 2 21.67 36.48 -17.66
C PRO A 2 22.06 35.12 -18.25
N ASN A 3 23.30 34.92 -18.68
CA ASN A 3 23.71 33.70 -19.40
C ASN A 3 24.00 32.49 -18.48
N ALA A 4 24.46 32.70 -17.25
CA ALA A 4 24.77 31.61 -16.33
C ALA A 4 23.51 30.89 -15.82
N LEU A 5 22.46 31.66 -15.47
CA LEU A 5 21.17 31.10 -15.06
C LEU A 5 20.50 30.28 -16.17
N LYS A 6 20.54 30.76 -17.42
CA LYS A 6 20.03 30.02 -18.58
C LYS A 6 20.83 28.75 -18.88
N LEU A 7 22.14 28.76 -18.59
CA LEU A 7 23.01 27.59 -18.77
C LEU A 7 22.73 26.51 -17.71
N ILE A 8 22.53 26.91 -16.45
CA ILE A 8 22.14 26.06 -15.33
C ILE A 8 20.76 25.44 -15.61
N GLU A 9 19.81 26.25 -16.04
CA GLU A 9 18.47 25.77 -16.40
C GLU A 9 18.51 24.72 -17.53
N ARG A 10 19.26 24.99 -18.63
CA ARG A 10 19.38 24.06 -19.76
C ARG A 10 20.15 22.79 -19.43
N ARG A 11 21.27 22.88 -18.69
CA ARG A 11 22.17 21.73 -18.47
C ARG A 11 21.83 20.89 -17.23
N ILE A 12 21.19 21.46 -16.25
CA ILE A 12 20.92 20.80 -14.96
C ILE A 12 19.42 20.62 -14.73
N ILE A 13 18.65 21.72 -14.76
CA ILE A 13 17.23 21.70 -14.39
C ILE A 13 16.38 20.99 -15.43
N LYS A 14 16.51 21.34 -16.73
CA LYS A 14 15.71 20.70 -17.79
C LYS A 14 15.98 19.21 -17.97
N PRO A 15 17.23 18.70 -17.95
CA PRO A 15 17.47 17.26 -17.99
C PRO A 15 16.94 16.54 -16.75
N ARG A 16 17.03 17.15 -15.56
CA ARG A 16 16.51 16.59 -14.32
C ARG A 16 14.97 16.51 -14.33
N LEU A 17 14.30 17.56 -14.78
CA LEU A 17 12.85 17.59 -14.97
C LEU A 17 12.38 16.61 -16.07
N ARG A 18 13.13 16.47 -17.18
CA ARG A 18 12.85 15.46 -18.21
C ARG A 18 13.00 14.04 -17.68
N ARG A 19 13.99 13.80 -16.79
CA ARG A 19 14.21 12.49 -16.16
C ARG A 19 13.05 12.15 -15.23
N LEU A 20 12.53 13.09 -14.44
CA LEU A 20 11.39 12.91 -13.54
C LEU A 20 10.09 12.60 -14.31
N LYS A 21 9.92 13.13 -15.52
CA LYS A 21 8.73 12.88 -16.36
C LYS A 21 8.81 11.59 -17.17
N ARG A 22 9.96 10.90 -17.20
CA ARG A 22 10.14 9.66 -17.97
C ARG A 22 9.44 8.50 -17.27
N TRP A 23 8.68 7.73 -18.06
CA TRP A 23 8.14 6.46 -17.63
C TRP A 23 9.25 5.44 -17.42
N ARG A 24 9.15 4.73 -16.30
CA ARG A 24 9.94 3.55 -15.95
C ARG A 24 9.03 2.38 -15.69
N TYR A 25 9.60 1.21 -15.50
CA TYR A 25 8.89 0.05 -14.97
C TYR A 25 9.78 -0.76 -14.04
N VAL A 26 9.15 -1.49 -13.15
CA VAL A 26 9.73 -2.57 -12.36
C VAL A 26 8.95 -3.84 -12.66
N THR A 27 9.60 -4.99 -12.64
CA THR A 27 8.95 -6.27 -12.98
C THR A 27 8.68 -7.07 -11.70
N TYR A 28 7.43 -7.49 -11.53
CA TYR A 28 7.00 -8.41 -10.48
C TYR A 28 6.37 -9.63 -11.14
N GLY A 29 7.03 -10.81 -11.02
CA GLY A 29 6.62 -11.98 -11.78
C GLY A 29 6.62 -11.69 -13.27
N HIS A 30 5.45 -11.74 -13.89
CA HIS A 30 5.25 -11.45 -15.32
C HIS A 30 4.70 -10.04 -15.61
N ILE A 31 4.51 -9.19 -14.58
CA ILE A 31 3.89 -7.87 -14.73
C ILE A 31 4.96 -6.76 -14.72
N HIS A 32 4.96 -5.92 -15.73
CA HIS A 32 5.75 -4.69 -15.80
C HIS A 32 4.96 -3.52 -15.22
N VAL A 33 5.24 -3.14 -13.97
CA VAL A 33 4.58 -2.03 -13.27
C VAL A 33 5.20 -0.70 -13.68
N HIS A 34 4.44 0.12 -14.36
CA HIS A 34 4.88 1.42 -14.87
C HIS A 34 4.73 2.51 -13.82
N TYR A 35 5.73 3.38 -13.72
CA TYR A 35 5.72 4.51 -12.78
C TYR A 35 6.62 5.66 -13.28
N LYS A 36 6.54 6.82 -12.62
CA LYS A 36 7.51 7.91 -12.73
C LYS A 36 8.29 8.02 -11.43
N ASP A 37 9.54 8.47 -11.46
CA ASP A 37 10.44 8.50 -10.30
C ASP A 37 9.85 9.21 -9.07
N HIS A 38 9.10 10.29 -9.27
CA HIS A 38 8.49 11.05 -8.17
C HIS A 38 7.30 10.34 -7.51
N LEU A 39 6.76 9.29 -8.13
CA LEU A 39 5.70 8.45 -7.55
C LEU A 39 6.26 7.30 -6.71
N ASP A 40 7.59 7.08 -6.74
CA ASP A 40 8.22 6.02 -5.96
C ASP A 40 8.65 6.55 -4.58
N GLY A 41 7.73 6.57 -3.66
CA GLY A 41 7.98 6.89 -2.24
C GLY A 41 8.57 5.71 -1.44
N GLY A 42 9.32 4.80 -2.06
CA GLY A 42 9.77 3.54 -1.45
C GLY A 42 8.85 2.35 -1.76
N GLY A 43 7.73 2.59 -2.46
CA GLY A 43 6.71 1.58 -2.77
C GLY A 43 7.22 0.38 -3.56
N ARG A 44 8.23 0.54 -4.41
CA ARG A 44 8.89 -0.59 -5.10
C ARG A 44 9.47 -1.60 -4.12
N THR A 45 10.09 -1.14 -3.05
CA THR A 45 10.63 -1.97 -1.98
C THR A 45 9.50 -2.61 -1.18
N SER A 46 8.42 -1.88 -0.89
CA SER A 46 7.25 -2.40 -0.21
C SER A 46 6.61 -3.57 -0.96
N GLY A 47 6.48 -3.48 -2.29
CA GLY A 47 6.00 -4.60 -3.11
C GLY A 47 6.83 -5.86 -2.94
N LEU A 48 8.16 -5.74 -2.88
CA LEU A 48 9.05 -6.87 -2.64
C LEU A 48 9.01 -7.38 -1.20
N ASN A 49 8.83 -6.50 -0.21
CA ASN A 49 8.79 -6.90 1.20
C ASN A 49 7.51 -7.67 1.58
N TYR A 50 6.37 -7.35 0.95
CA TYR A 50 5.13 -8.07 1.20
C TYR A 50 5.19 -9.53 0.79
N LEU A 51 5.89 -9.87 -0.31
CA LEU A 51 5.92 -11.23 -0.83
C LEU A 51 6.50 -12.26 0.16
N PRO A 52 7.70 -12.09 0.75
CA PRO A 52 8.20 -13.02 1.77
C PRO A 52 7.33 -13.02 3.01
N PHE A 53 6.87 -11.85 3.47
CA PHE A 53 6.00 -11.75 4.63
C PHE A 53 4.71 -12.57 4.48
N LEU A 54 4.02 -12.45 3.36
CA LEU A 54 2.77 -13.20 3.11
C LEU A 54 3.02 -14.71 2.88
N ARG A 55 4.20 -15.09 2.34
CA ARG A 55 4.62 -16.49 2.28
C ARG A 55 4.85 -17.08 3.68
N ASP A 56 5.50 -16.33 4.56
CA ASP A 56 5.76 -16.77 5.95
C ASP A 56 4.45 -16.87 6.76
N LEU A 57 3.42 -16.13 6.39
CA LEU A 57 2.06 -16.30 6.92
C LEU A 57 1.34 -17.52 6.32
N ASN A 58 1.90 -18.18 5.31
CA ASN A 58 1.23 -19.23 4.52
C ASN A 58 -0.07 -18.72 3.86
N LEU A 59 -0.11 -17.45 3.43
CA LEU A 59 -1.28 -16.88 2.78
C LEU A 59 -1.68 -17.72 1.57
N PRO A 60 -2.90 -18.29 1.53
CA PRO A 60 -3.40 -18.97 0.34
C PRO A 60 -3.69 -17.94 -0.75
N ARG A 61 -3.85 -18.41 -1.98
CA ARG A 61 -4.27 -17.55 -3.08
C ARG A 61 -5.63 -16.94 -2.78
N GLN A 62 -5.74 -15.63 -2.93
CA GLN A 62 -6.94 -14.84 -2.69
C GLN A 62 -7.72 -14.65 -3.99
N GLN A 63 -9.03 -14.57 -3.94
CA GLN A 63 -9.82 -14.26 -5.13
C GLN A 63 -9.67 -12.79 -5.51
N ARG A 64 -9.78 -11.88 -4.51
CA ARG A 64 -9.73 -10.44 -4.74
C ARG A 64 -8.95 -9.71 -3.66
N VAL A 65 -7.91 -9.00 -4.08
CA VAL A 65 -7.08 -8.16 -3.22
C VAL A 65 -7.37 -6.69 -3.50
N PHE A 66 -7.36 -5.87 -2.47
CA PHE A 66 -7.40 -4.43 -2.58
C PHE A 66 -6.09 -3.81 -2.07
N GLU A 67 -5.53 -2.87 -2.83
CA GLU A 67 -4.41 -2.04 -2.38
C GLU A 67 -4.89 -0.61 -2.08
N TRP A 68 -4.83 -0.25 -0.81
CA TRP A 68 -5.14 1.09 -0.30
C TRP A 68 -3.91 1.99 -0.34
N CYS A 69 -4.08 3.28 -0.68
CA CYS A 69 -2.97 4.23 -0.90
C CYS A 69 -1.95 3.65 -1.89
N ALA A 70 -2.46 3.14 -3.01
CA ALA A 70 -1.73 2.24 -3.89
C ALA A 70 -0.52 2.90 -4.59
N GLY A 71 -0.51 4.25 -4.73
CA GLY A 71 0.46 4.86 -5.60
C GLY A 71 0.39 4.24 -7.00
N PRO A 72 1.52 3.82 -7.61
CA PRO A 72 1.53 3.07 -8.87
C PRO A 72 1.07 1.60 -8.75
N GLY A 73 0.62 1.13 -7.59
CA GLY A 73 0.14 -0.24 -7.37
C GLY A 73 1.25 -1.25 -7.14
N PHE A 74 2.35 -0.85 -6.53
CA PHE A 74 3.52 -1.72 -6.41
C PHE A 74 3.26 -2.99 -5.60
N ILE A 75 2.47 -2.93 -4.54
CA ILE A 75 2.16 -4.10 -3.70
C ILE A 75 1.15 -4.99 -4.43
N GLY A 76 0.03 -4.45 -4.86
CA GLY A 76 -1.04 -5.20 -5.50
C GLY A 76 -0.59 -5.87 -6.80
N PHE A 77 0.13 -5.15 -7.67
CA PHE A 77 0.68 -5.77 -8.87
C PHE A 77 1.78 -6.80 -8.58
N ALA A 78 2.54 -6.64 -7.50
CA ALA A 78 3.47 -7.68 -7.06
C ALA A 78 2.72 -8.95 -6.63
N LEU A 79 1.64 -8.81 -5.85
CA LEU A 79 0.79 -9.94 -5.45
C LEU A 79 0.14 -10.62 -6.65
N LEU A 80 -0.42 -9.85 -7.58
CA LEU A 80 -1.04 -10.39 -8.80
C LEU A 80 -0.01 -11.09 -9.69
N GLY A 81 1.17 -10.47 -9.90
CA GLY A 81 2.24 -11.02 -10.74
C GLY A 81 2.86 -12.30 -10.21
N HIS A 82 2.85 -12.48 -8.89
CA HIS A 82 3.35 -13.69 -8.22
C HIS A 82 2.26 -14.71 -7.87
N GLY A 83 1.02 -14.50 -8.33
CA GLY A 83 -0.06 -15.46 -8.20
C GLY A 83 -0.72 -15.53 -6.82
N PHE A 84 -0.54 -14.52 -5.96
CA PHE A 84 -1.21 -14.44 -4.66
C PHE A 84 -2.69 -14.07 -4.77
N CYS A 85 -3.13 -13.52 -5.90
CA CYS A 85 -4.54 -13.23 -6.14
C CYS A 85 -4.96 -13.48 -7.59
N ASP A 86 -6.29 -13.61 -7.79
CA ASP A 86 -6.90 -13.74 -9.11
C ASP A 86 -7.17 -12.38 -9.74
N THR A 87 -7.68 -11.46 -8.92
CA THR A 87 -8.07 -10.10 -9.30
C THR A 87 -7.60 -9.08 -8.27
N LEU A 88 -7.39 -7.86 -8.74
CA LEU A 88 -6.87 -6.75 -7.96
C LEU A 88 -7.79 -5.53 -8.07
N CYS A 89 -7.96 -4.83 -6.96
CA CYS A 89 -8.50 -3.48 -6.90
C CYS A 89 -7.42 -2.55 -6.35
N VAL A 90 -7.24 -1.38 -6.94
CA VAL A 90 -6.30 -0.36 -6.47
C VAL A 90 -6.97 0.99 -6.37
N ALA A 91 -6.67 1.75 -5.32
CA ALA A 91 -7.16 3.11 -5.16
C ALA A 91 -6.09 4.06 -4.65
N ASP A 92 -6.10 5.27 -5.17
CA ASP A 92 -5.24 6.37 -4.73
C ASP A 92 -5.91 7.72 -5.03
N ILE A 93 -5.60 8.72 -4.22
CA ILE A 93 -6.05 10.10 -4.41
C ILE A 93 -5.24 10.83 -5.49
N ASN A 94 -4.02 10.38 -5.79
CA ASN A 94 -3.13 11.01 -6.75
C ASN A 94 -3.47 10.60 -8.19
N PRO A 95 -3.97 11.52 -9.04
CA PRO A 95 -4.33 11.19 -10.42
C PRO A 95 -3.16 10.71 -11.29
N GLU A 96 -1.91 11.12 -10.98
CA GLU A 96 -0.74 10.61 -11.69
C GLU A 96 -0.41 9.16 -11.32
N ALA A 97 -0.64 8.76 -10.06
CA ALA A 97 -0.52 7.37 -9.62
C ALA A 97 -1.58 6.50 -10.31
N ILE A 98 -2.81 6.96 -10.37
CA ILE A 98 -3.90 6.29 -11.11
C ILE A 98 -3.58 6.17 -12.60
N ALA A 99 -3.00 7.20 -13.21
CA ALA A 99 -2.54 7.11 -14.62
C ALA A 99 -1.43 6.05 -14.79
N ALA A 100 -0.56 5.88 -13.79
CA ALA A 100 0.47 4.85 -13.79
C ALA A 100 -0.15 3.44 -13.69
N CYS A 101 -1.13 3.23 -12.82
CA CYS A 101 -1.89 1.98 -12.72
C CYS A 101 -2.60 1.64 -14.04
N ARG A 102 -3.29 2.60 -14.66
CA ARG A 102 -3.94 2.41 -15.96
C ARG A 102 -2.95 2.01 -17.05
N ARG A 103 -1.77 2.65 -17.07
CA ARG A 103 -0.70 2.28 -18.00
C ARG A 103 -0.19 0.86 -17.76
N THR A 104 -0.01 0.48 -16.51
CA THR A 104 0.36 -0.90 -16.13
C THR A 104 -0.67 -1.89 -16.64
N VAL A 105 -1.95 -1.65 -16.38
CA VAL A 105 -3.05 -2.52 -16.83
C VAL A 105 -3.07 -2.65 -18.35
N ALA A 106 -2.98 -1.54 -19.08
CA ALA A 106 -3.01 -1.54 -20.54
C ALA A 106 -1.82 -2.30 -21.15
N ASN A 107 -0.61 -2.05 -20.64
CA ASN A 107 0.61 -2.65 -21.21
C ASN A 107 0.80 -4.14 -20.86
N ASN A 108 0.07 -4.66 -19.88
CA ASN A 108 0.14 -6.08 -19.50
C ASN A 108 -1.16 -6.85 -19.80
N GLY A 109 -2.14 -6.25 -20.48
CA GLY A 109 -3.39 -6.92 -20.83
C GLY A 109 -4.26 -7.31 -19.63
N LEU A 110 -4.28 -6.51 -18.56
CA LEU A 110 -4.91 -6.84 -17.28
C LEU A 110 -6.32 -6.23 -17.10
N ALA A 111 -6.96 -5.74 -18.16
CA ALA A 111 -8.24 -5.02 -18.08
C ALA A 111 -9.35 -5.83 -17.37
N ASN A 112 -9.37 -7.15 -17.54
CA ASN A 112 -10.38 -8.02 -16.93
C ASN A 112 -10.01 -8.48 -15.50
N LYS A 113 -8.83 -8.11 -15.00
CA LYS A 113 -8.31 -8.54 -13.68
C LYS A 113 -8.17 -7.41 -12.69
N VAL A 114 -8.09 -6.15 -13.14
CA VAL A 114 -7.75 -5.03 -12.28
C VAL A 114 -8.78 -3.92 -12.37
N ALA A 115 -9.40 -3.59 -11.24
CA ALA A 115 -10.21 -2.38 -11.07
C ALA A 115 -9.33 -1.24 -10.52
N ILE A 116 -9.51 -0.02 -11.05
CA ILE A 116 -8.70 1.15 -10.67
C ILE A 116 -9.64 2.30 -10.30
N TYR A 117 -9.50 2.81 -9.08
CA TYR A 117 -10.31 3.91 -8.57
C TYR A 117 -9.43 5.13 -8.26
N HIS A 118 -9.78 6.28 -8.82
CA HIS A 118 -9.31 7.56 -8.34
C HIS A 118 -10.23 7.97 -7.18
N SER A 119 -9.74 7.84 -5.96
CA SER A 119 -10.57 7.96 -4.75
C SER A 119 -9.80 8.63 -3.62
N ASP A 120 -10.44 9.58 -2.97
CA ASP A 120 -10.03 9.98 -1.64
C ASP A 120 -10.48 8.89 -0.68
N ASN A 121 -9.50 8.17 -0.12
CA ASN A 121 -9.74 6.98 0.70
C ASN A 121 -10.63 5.94 -0.05
N LEU A 122 -11.78 5.56 0.53
CA LEU A 122 -12.72 4.58 -0.04
C LEU A 122 -14.00 5.23 -0.62
N ASP A 123 -14.05 6.55 -0.73
CA ASP A 123 -15.27 7.29 -1.02
C ASP A 123 -15.83 7.03 -2.41
N SER A 124 -14.97 6.78 -3.40
CA SER A 124 -15.36 6.48 -4.80
C SER A 124 -15.32 5.00 -5.15
N ILE A 125 -15.11 4.12 -4.17
CA ILE A 125 -15.11 2.66 -4.39
C ILE A 125 -16.55 2.19 -4.62
N ALA A 126 -16.73 1.36 -5.66
CA ALA A 126 -18.04 0.79 -5.96
C ALA A 126 -18.57 -0.01 -4.76
N PRO A 127 -19.84 0.18 -4.35
CA PRO A 127 -20.42 -0.53 -3.19
C PRO A 127 -20.43 -2.05 -3.34
N SER A 128 -20.34 -2.56 -4.56
CA SER A 128 -20.28 -4.00 -4.88
C SER A 128 -18.92 -4.65 -4.70
N GLU A 129 -17.88 -3.85 -4.43
CA GLU A 129 -16.55 -4.41 -4.15
C GLU A 129 -16.54 -5.22 -2.85
N GLN A 130 -15.90 -6.38 -2.92
CA GLN A 130 -15.74 -7.30 -1.80
C GLN A 130 -14.34 -7.93 -1.85
N TRP A 131 -13.57 -7.82 -0.77
CA TRP A 131 -12.16 -8.22 -0.74
C TRP A 131 -11.87 -9.31 0.28
N ASP A 132 -11.02 -10.25 -0.10
CA ASP A 132 -10.47 -11.27 0.79
C ASP A 132 -9.29 -10.72 1.59
N LEU A 133 -8.50 -9.86 0.95
CA LEU A 133 -7.31 -9.24 1.54
C LEU A 133 -7.23 -7.77 1.13
N VAL A 134 -6.99 -6.92 2.11
CA VAL A 134 -6.61 -5.52 1.90
C VAL A 134 -5.14 -5.35 2.29
N VAL A 135 -4.35 -4.74 1.43
CA VAL A 135 -2.96 -4.37 1.69
C VAL A 135 -2.78 -2.87 1.52
N GLY A 136 -1.74 -2.31 2.11
CA GLY A 136 -1.44 -0.89 1.94
C GLY A 136 -0.13 -0.48 2.59
N ASN A 137 0.41 0.62 2.09
CA ASN A 137 1.57 1.33 2.64
C ASN A 137 1.18 2.81 2.75
N PRO A 138 0.27 3.15 3.70
CA PRO A 138 -0.27 4.50 3.83
C PRO A 138 0.77 5.48 4.35
N PRO A 139 0.46 6.78 4.43
CA PRO A 139 1.29 7.78 5.10
C PRO A 139 1.60 7.40 6.55
N HIS A 140 2.84 7.65 7.01
CA HIS A 140 3.36 7.13 8.27
C HIS A 140 3.50 8.16 9.39
N PHE A 141 3.24 9.45 9.15
CA PHE A 141 3.47 10.53 10.11
C PHE A 141 2.19 11.35 10.34
N ALA A 142 1.88 11.60 11.63
CA ALA A 142 0.67 12.32 12.03
C ALA A 142 0.75 13.85 11.89
N ASP A 143 1.94 14.40 11.68
CA ASP A 143 2.14 15.81 11.46
C ASP A 143 1.69 16.25 10.06
N SER A 144 1.42 17.54 9.91
CA SER A 144 1.11 18.11 8.61
C SER A 144 2.39 18.65 7.94
N ALA A 145 2.62 18.21 6.70
CA ALA A 145 3.64 18.82 5.84
C ALA A 145 2.99 19.21 4.50
N PRO A 146 2.77 20.50 4.23
CA PRO A 146 2.15 20.95 3.00
C PRO A 146 2.86 20.41 1.75
N GLY A 147 2.10 19.71 0.89
CA GLY A 147 2.63 19.11 -0.34
C GLY A 147 3.25 17.72 -0.22
N GLU A 148 3.32 17.14 0.98
CA GLU A 148 3.92 15.82 1.24
C GLU A 148 2.89 14.77 1.70
N LEU A 149 1.66 14.83 1.18
CA LEU A 149 0.54 13.92 1.56
C LEU A 149 0.89 12.43 1.51
N ARG A 150 1.86 12.02 0.69
CA ARG A 150 2.27 10.61 0.62
C ARG A 150 2.98 10.09 1.88
N PHE A 151 3.42 10.98 2.78
CA PHE A 151 4.12 10.61 4.02
C PHE A 151 3.37 11.02 5.27
N HIS A 152 2.43 11.98 5.16
CA HIS A 152 1.78 12.63 6.27
C HIS A 152 0.26 12.41 6.24
N ASP A 153 -0.27 11.97 7.36
CA ASP A 153 -1.70 11.80 7.65
C ASP A 153 -2.04 12.61 8.90
N GLU A 154 -2.38 13.87 8.70
CA GLU A 154 -2.63 14.81 9.78
C GLU A 154 -3.65 14.24 10.78
N ASP A 155 -3.22 14.15 12.05
CA ASP A 155 -4.00 13.59 13.15
C ASP A 155 -4.56 12.17 12.89
N TRP A 156 -3.93 11.41 12.03
CA TRP A 156 -4.38 10.08 11.60
C TRP A 156 -5.80 10.08 10.99
N ASN A 157 -6.20 11.17 10.35
CA ASN A 157 -7.54 11.33 9.81
C ASN A 157 -7.83 10.35 8.65
N LEU A 158 -6.85 10.12 7.78
CA LEU A 158 -6.95 9.16 6.69
C LEU A 158 -7.17 7.73 7.21
N HIS A 159 -6.38 7.30 8.20
CA HIS A 159 -6.51 6.00 8.87
C HIS A 159 -7.85 5.86 9.57
N ARG A 160 -8.29 6.88 10.32
CA ARG A 160 -9.59 6.88 11.03
C ARG A 160 -10.75 6.69 10.06
N ARG A 161 -10.76 7.42 8.94
CA ARG A 161 -11.78 7.29 7.90
C ARG A 161 -11.73 5.91 7.23
N PHE A 162 -10.53 5.40 6.98
CA PHE A 162 -10.34 4.07 6.40
C PHE A 162 -10.93 2.98 7.30
N PHE A 163 -10.54 2.92 8.58
CA PHE A 163 -11.03 1.88 9.49
C PHE A 163 -12.55 1.94 9.66
N LYS A 164 -13.16 3.13 9.78
CA LYS A 164 -14.61 3.30 9.85
C LYS A 164 -15.36 2.72 8.65
N THR A 165 -14.70 2.62 7.50
CA THR A 165 -15.38 2.35 6.23
C THR A 165 -15.04 0.96 5.67
N VAL A 166 -13.80 0.47 5.86
CA VAL A 166 -13.26 -0.71 5.18
C VAL A 166 -14.02 -2.00 5.49
N ALA A 167 -14.56 -2.14 6.71
CA ALA A 167 -15.27 -3.33 7.14
C ALA A 167 -16.41 -3.73 6.21
N ARG A 168 -17.11 -2.78 5.60
CA ARG A 168 -18.22 -3.05 4.65
C ARG A 168 -17.78 -3.75 3.37
N PHE A 169 -16.51 -3.64 3.01
CA PHE A 169 -15.93 -4.22 1.81
C PHE A 169 -15.17 -5.53 2.05
N LEU A 170 -14.95 -5.91 3.30
CA LEU A 170 -14.34 -7.20 3.60
C LEU A 170 -15.34 -8.33 3.38
N LYS A 171 -14.93 -9.41 2.76
CA LYS A 171 -15.66 -10.67 2.80
C LYS A 171 -15.62 -11.25 4.22
N PRO A 172 -16.53 -12.20 4.58
CA PRO A 172 -16.36 -12.96 5.81
C PRO A 172 -14.97 -13.60 5.88
N GLY A 173 -14.25 -13.43 6.99
CA GLY A 173 -12.86 -13.88 7.13
C GLY A 173 -11.82 -13.03 6.39
N GLY A 174 -12.23 -11.93 5.76
CA GLY A 174 -11.34 -11.01 5.06
C GLY A 174 -10.40 -10.27 6.02
N ILE A 175 -9.17 -10.03 5.59
CA ILE A 175 -8.09 -9.49 6.41
C ILE A 175 -7.52 -8.21 5.80
N ILE A 176 -7.14 -7.29 6.67
CA ILE A 176 -6.36 -6.11 6.34
C ILE A 176 -4.94 -6.33 6.84
N VAL A 177 -3.96 -6.09 5.99
CA VAL A 177 -2.53 -6.09 6.34
C VAL A 177 -1.93 -4.77 5.91
N LEU A 178 -1.62 -3.89 6.85
CA LEU A 178 -0.97 -2.61 6.57
C LEU A 178 0.51 -2.68 6.93
N LEU A 179 1.34 -2.06 6.11
CA LEU A 179 2.75 -1.84 6.36
C LEU A 179 2.91 -0.45 6.98
N GLU A 180 3.43 -0.40 8.19
CA GLU A 180 3.60 0.81 8.98
C GLU A 180 5.06 1.03 9.38
N ASN A 181 5.37 2.20 9.93
CA ASN A 181 6.73 2.59 10.27
C ASN A 181 6.82 3.06 11.74
N ASN A 182 7.63 2.38 12.54
CA ASN A 182 7.86 2.72 13.96
C ASN A 182 8.49 4.11 14.20
N CYS A 183 8.95 4.79 13.15
CA CYS A 183 9.39 6.18 13.30
C CYS A 183 8.22 7.15 13.48
N GLY A 184 7.03 6.81 12.98
CA GLY A 184 5.84 7.67 13.05
C GLY A 184 4.71 7.10 13.90
N SER A 185 4.58 5.77 13.99
CA SER A 185 3.47 5.12 14.67
C SER A 185 3.86 3.80 15.33
N THR A 186 2.97 3.28 16.15
CA THR A 186 2.98 1.89 16.65
C THR A 186 1.59 1.30 16.46
N ALA A 187 1.43 -0.01 16.60
CA ALA A 187 0.10 -0.63 16.56
C ALA A 187 -0.86 -0.01 17.58
N GLU A 188 -0.33 0.44 18.71
CA GLU A 188 -1.11 1.09 19.77
C GLU A 188 -1.69 2.44 19.33
N THR A 189 -1.00 3.16 18.43
CA THR A 189 -1.50 4.40 17.81
C THR A 189 -2.86 4.21 17.15
N PHE A 190 -3.07 3.05 16.53
CA PHE A 190 -4.28 2.75 15.75
C PHE A 190 -5.33 1.94 16.51
N ARG A 191 -4.99 1.35 17.67
CA ARG A 191 -5.86 0.43 18.42
C ARG A 191 -7.25 1.00 18.67
N GLY A 192 -7.35 2.20 19.25
CA GLY A 192 -8.63 2.84 19.52
C GLY A 192 -9.51 3.01 18.29
N MET A 193 -8.92 3.47 17.18
CA MET A 193 -9.64 3.67 15.90
C MET A 193 -10.12 2.34 15.30
N ILE A 194 -9.32 1.28 15.43
CA ILE A 194 -9.64 -0.07 14.97
C ILE A 194 -10.78 -0.64 15.79
N ASP A 195 -10.70 -0.54 17.11
CA ASP A 195 -11.74 -1.05 18.04
C ASP A 195 -13.08 -0.33 17.85
N GLU A 196 -13.07 1.01 17.72
CA GLU A 196 -14.25 1.84 17.46
C GLU A 196 -14.92 1.49 16.12
N ALA A 197 -14.14 1.02 15.14
CA ALA A 197 -14.63 0.60 13.84
C ALA A 197 -15.20 -0.83 13.81
N GLY A 198 -15.27 -1.53 14.96
CA GLY A 198 -15.70 -2.92 15.02
C GLY A 198 -14.70 -3.91 14.43
N LEU A 199 -13.44 -3.52 14.41
CA LEU A 199 -12.30 -4.31 13.94
C LEU A 199 -11.44 -4.74 15.15
N SER A 200 -10.51 -5.67 14.93
CA SER A 200 -9.53 -6.10 15.94
C SER A 200 -8.18 -6.37 15.30
N ILE A 201 -7.12 -6.07 16.05
CA ILE A 201 -5.76 -6.42 15.66
C ILE A 201 -5.57 -7.91 15.96
N ILE A 202 -5.15 -8.68 14.97
CA ILE A 202 -4.92 -10.13 15.10
C ILE A 202 -3.44 -10.48 15.15
N PHE A 203 -2.56 -9.64 14.62
CA PHE A 203 -1.13 -9.75 14.81
C PHE A 203 -0.42 -8.41 14.56
N VAL A 204 0.78 -8.27 15.14
CA VAL A 204 1.76 -7.24 14.81
C VAL A 204 3.09 -7.96 14.59
N ARG A 205 3.72 -7.77 13.41
CA ARG A 205 5.01 -8.38 13.10
C ARG A 205 5.97 -7.36 12.50
N GLY A 206 7.18 -7.27 13.07
CA GLY A 206 8.25 -6.49 12.46
C GLY A 206 8.77 -7.14 11.17
N CYS A 207 9.31 -6.34 10.26
CA CYS A 207 10.10 -6.88 9.16
C CYS A 207 11.45 -7.39 9.72
N GLU A 208 11.64 -8.69 9.70
CA GLU A 208 12.97 -9.29 9.87
C GLU A 208 13.74 -9.10 8.57
N GLY A 209 14.57 -8.06 8.49
CA GLY A 209 15.44 -7.85 7.34
C GLY A 209 15.96 -6.43 7.27
N ARG A 210 17.29 -6.30 7.19
CA ARG A 210 18.08 -5.06 7.07
C ARG A 210 17.56 -3.89 7.89
N ARG A 211 17.96 -3.86 9.16
CA ARG A 211 17.87 -2.68 10.01
C ARG A 211 18.70 -1.55 9.37
N THR A 212 18.04 -0.69 8.59
CA THR A 212 18.59 0.64 8.37
C THR A 212 18.15 1.52 9.56
N PRO A 213 18.95 2.50 9.98
CA PRO A 213 18.57 3.40 11.08
C PRO A 213 17.25 4.16 10.84
N TYR A 214 16.75 4.14 9.61
CA TYR A 214 15.63 4.95 9.14
C TYR A 214 14.35 4.18 8.83
N THR A 215 14.31 2.84 8.96
CA THR A 215 13.12 2.05 8.64
C THR A 215 12.92 0.92 9.64
N ARG A 216 12.09 1.16 10.63
CA ARG A 216 11.54 0.13 11.50
C ARG A 216 10.12 -0.19 11.01
N ILE A 217 10.03 -0.90 9.90
CA ILE A 217 8.77 -1.30 9.31
C ILE A 217 8.17 -2.43 10.14
N TYR A 218 6.84 -2.39 10.34
CA TYR A 218 6.08 -3.48 10.90
C TYR A 218 4.78 -3.68 10.10
N TYR A 219 4.24 -4.89 10.17
CA TYR A 219 2.93 -5.22 9.62
C TYR A 219 1.91 -5.32 10.75
N ILE A 220 0.74 -4.71 10.53
CA ILE A 220 -0.41 -4.85 11.41
C ILE A 220 -1.49 -5.63 10.65
N GLY A 221 -1.89 -6.77 11.20
CA GLY A 221 -2.97 -7.60 10.69
C GLY A 221 -4.27 -7.29 11.44
N ILE A 222 -5.35 -7.04 10.73
CA ILE A 222 -6.62 -6.58 11.27
C ILE A 222 -7.75 -7.36 10.60
N MET A 223 -8.80 -7.68 11.35
CA MET A 223 -10.03 -8.30 10.84
C MET A 223 -11.26 -7.78 11.58
N ARG A 224 -12.46 -8.19 11.18
CA ARG A 224 -13.67 -7.86 11.92
C ARG A 224 -13.63 -8.48 13.30
N LYS A 225 -14.08 -7.71 14.29
CA LYS A 225 -14.19 -8.16 15.68
C LYS A 225 -15.18 -9.32 15.78
N GLY A 226 -14.78 -10.36 16.52
CA GLY A 226 -15.60 -11.55 16.73
C GLY A 226 -15.48 -12.62 15.64
N GLU A 227 -14.81 -12.35 14.51
CA GLU A 227 -14.47 -13.40 13.55
C GLU A 227 -13.24 -14.20 14.02
N THR A 228 -13.20 -15.47 13.66
CA THR A 228 -12.03 -16.34 13.96
C THR A 228 -10.95 -16.11 12.90
N PRO A 229 -9.69 -15.85 13.31
CA PRO A 229 -8.60 -15.75 12.36
C PRO A 229 -8.48 -17.02 11.51
N PRO A 230 -8.27 -16.90 10.20
CA PRO A 230 -8.09 -18.05 9.33
C PRO A 230 -6.95 -18.96 9.78
N ALA A 231 -7.12 -20.27 9.64
CA ALA A 231 -6.14 -21.28 10.11
C ALA A 231 -4.74 -21.13 9.50
N TRP A 232 -4.62 -20.47 8.35
CA TRP A 232 -3.31 -20.22 7.72
C TRP A 232 -2.51 -19.09 8.41
N ILE A 233 -3.14 -18.27 9.26
CA ILE A 233 -2.41 -17.33 10.11
C ILE A 233 -1.81 -18.10 11.27
N HIS A 234 -0.64 -18.66 11.08
CA HIS A 234 0.09 -19.21 12.20
C HIS A 234 0.59 -18.07 13.08
N LEU A 235 -0.10 -17.83 14.20
CA LEU A 235 0.34 -16.94 15.28
C LEU A 235 1.51 -17.59 16.05
N GLY A 236 2.40 -18.30 15.33
CA GLY A 236 3.50 -19.05 15.88
C GLY A 236 4.48 -18.16 16.65
N ASN A 237 5.01 -18.71 17.74
CA ASN A 237 5.95 -18.18 18.75
C ASN A 237 7.30 -17.65 18.22
N ARG A 238 7.37 -17.03 17.07
CA ARG A 238 8.58 -16.33 16.63
C ARG A 238 8.43 -14.84 16.91
N GLY A 239 8.75 -14.43 18.15
CA GLY A 239 9.18 -13.06 18.48
C GLY A 239 8.19 -11.91 18.27
N GLY A 240 6.90 -12.16 18.07
CA GLY A 240 5.86 -11.14 18.04
C GLY A 240 5.03 -11.22 19.32
N ALA A 241 4.93 -10.14 20.07
CA ALA A 241 4.00 -10.07 21.17
C ALA A 241 2.58 -10.32 20.62
N VAL A 242 1.98 -11.44 21.03
CA VAL A 242 0.54 -11.65 20.97
C VAL A 242 -0.01 -10.73 22.05
N LEU A 243 -0.76 -9.72 21.67
CA LEU A 243 -1.47 -8.82 22.59
C LEU A 243 -2.80 -9.43 23.00
#